data_4d74fe74f4dc4b009d7717e72f2ebda9
#
_entry.id   4d74fe74f4dc4b009d7717e72f2ebda9
#
_cell.length_a   1.000
_cell.length_b   1.000
_cell.length_c   1.000
_cell.angle_alpha   90.00
_cell.angle_beta   90.00
_cell.angle_gamma   90.00
#
_symmetry.space_group_name_H-M   'P 1'
#
loop_
_entity.id
_entity.type
_entity.pdbx_description
1 polymer ?
#
loop_
_entity_poly.entity_id
_entity_poly.type
_entity_poly.pdbx_seq_one_letter_code
_entity_poly.pdbx_strand_id
1 'polypeptide(L)'
;MKKIIISILIVSTSFMFIKFDNSYNIYAERLLNQPQRIEEIYLNELTKIRNQIYILSSNSLKTVINKQDKTSLLKESTFINSQIRNLRIQLSEYHKTESGNIEKNPLALAFLNTLNYYSMSLSYLLCFLNTDSSSEENKSLQSYYFSKASGDQTLLWVKSQIK
;
A
#
# COMPACT_ATOMS: atom_id res chain seq x y z
N MET A 1 21.17 12.36 -51.34
CA MET A 1 22.03 11.97 -50.21
C MET A 1 21.32 12.07 -48.83
N LYS A 2 20.63 13.18 -48.50
CA LYS A 2 19.94 13.29 -47.16
C LYS A 2 18.88 12.22 -46.88
N LYS A 3 18.10 11.76 -47.89
CA LYS A 3 17.07 10.74 -47.71
C LYS A 3 17.63 9.34 -47.42
N ILE A 4 18.82 9.01 -47.94
CA ILE A 4 19.47 7.72 -47.72
C ILE A 4 20.03 7.64 -46.31
N ILE A 5 20.58 8.75 -45.78
CA ILE A 5 21.13 8.82 -44.44
C ILE A 5 20.02 8.63 -43.38
N ILE A 6 18.84 9.22 -43.60
CA ILE A 6 17.67 9.08 -42.70
C ILE A 6 17.16 7.65 -42.71
N SER A 7 17.11 6.99 -43.87
CA SER A 7 16.68 5.56 -43.94
C SER A 7 17.63 4.60 -43.22
N ILE A 8 18.94 4.85 -43.29
CA ILE A 8 19.95 4.02 -42.58
C ILE A 8 19.85 4.26 -41.07
N LEU A 9 19.55 5.48 -40.62
CA LEU A 9 19.38 5.81 -39.19
C LEU A 9 18.13 5.10 -38.60
N ILE A 10 17.03 5.09 -39.35
CA ILE A 10 15.79 4.41 -38.92
C ILE A 10 15.98 2.88 -38.84
N VAL A 11 16.68 2.29 -39.79
CA VAL A 11 16.96 0.85 -39.79
C VAL A 11 17.92 0.46 -38.66
N SER A 12 18.94 1.29 -38.35
CA SER A 12 19.88 1.01 -37.26
C SER A 12 19.23 1.13 -35.87
N THR A 13 18.30 2.07 -35.66
CA THR A 13 17.56 2.21 -34.42
C THR A 13 16.54 1.08 -34.23
N SER A 14 15.89 0.61 -35.30
CA SER A 14 14.99 -0.54 -35.26
C SER A 14 15.74 -1.84 -34.91
N PHE A 15 16.97 -2.04 -35.35
CA PHE A 15 17.77 -3.20 -34.98
C PHE A 15 18.29 -3.17 -33.53
N MET A 16 18.51 -2.00 -32.95
CA MET A 16 18.85 -1.90 -31.52
C MET A 16 17.66 -2.27 -30.62
N PHE A 17 16.44 -1.93 -31.00
CA PHE A 17 15.24 -2.28 -30.22
C PHE A 17 14.94 -3.79 -30.26
N ILE A 18 15.20 -4.48 -31.36
CA ILE A 18 14.91 -5.92 -31.49
C ILE A 18 15.87 -6.79 -30.65
N LYS A 19 17.10 -6.36 -30.37
CA LYS A 19 18.05 -7.11 -29.53
C LYS A 19 17.82 -6.95 -28.02
N PHE A 20 17.08 -5.93 -27.58
CA PHE A 20 16.80 -5.72 -26.14
C PHE A 20 15.58 -6.50 -25.65
N ASP A 21 14.66 -6.93 -26.52
CA ASP A 21 13.36 -7.47 -26.12
C ASP A 21 13.41 -8.92 -25.60
N ASN A 22 14.37 -9.73 -26.02
CA ASN A 22 14.39 -11.15 -25.64
C ASN A 22 14.99 -11.44 -24.25
N SER A 23 15.85 -10.56 -23.72
CA SER A 23 16.43 -10.78 -22.40
C SER A 23 15.49 -10.35 -21.27
N TYR A 24 14.72 -9.28 -21.47
CA TYR A 24 13.76 -8.78 -20.47
C TYR A 24 12.54 -9.68 -20.35
N ASN A 25 12.05 -10.26 -21.44
CA ASN A 25 10.92 -11.19 -21.40
C ASN A 25 11.23 -12.49 -20.66
N ILE A 26 12.43 -13.03 -20.80
CA ILE A 26 12.84 -14.27 -20.10
C ILE A 26 12.98 -14.02 -18.57
N TYR A 27 13.46 -12.84 -18.16
CA TYR A 27 13.51 -12.47 -16.73
C TYR A 27 12.13 -12.14 -16.18
N ALA A 28 11.28 -11.46 -16.94
CA ALA A 28 9.90 -11.17 -16.56
C ALA A 28 9.04 -12.43 -16.45
N GLU A 29 9.15 -13.37 -17.38
CA GLU A 29 8.47 -14.67 -17.31
C GLU A 29 8.98 -15.55 -16.15
N ARG A 30 10.29 -15.54 -15.85
CA ARG A 30 10.83 -16.27 -14.69
C ARG A 30 10.37 -15.65 -13.36
N LEU A 31 10.21 -14.33 -13.26
CA LEU A 31 9.67 -13.65 -12.09
C LEU A 31 8.16 -13.85 -11.93
N LEU A 32 7.42 -13.97 -13.05
CA LEU A 32 5.98 -14.25 -13.06
C LEU A 32 5.64 -15.73 -12.77
N ASN A 33 6.57 -16.65 -12.98
CA ASN A 33 6.37 -18.10 -12.81
C ASN A 33 6.92 -18.67 -11.50
N GLN A 34 7.51 -17.88 -10.61
CA GLN A 34 7.71 -18.30 -9.23
C GLN A 34 6.39 -18.14 -8.48
N PRO A 35 5.83 -19.21 -7.88
CA PRO A 35 4.66 -19.05 -7.02
C PRO A 35 5.03 -18.07 -5.91
N GLN A 36 4.47 -16.86 -5.99
CA GLN A 36 4.70 -15.83 -4.98
C GLN A 36 4.13 -16.36 -3.67
N ARG A 37 4.94 -16.34 -2.62
CA ARG A 37 4.49 -16.79 -1.30
C ARG A 37 3.31 -15.92 -0.87
N ILE A 38 2.30 -16.53 -0.29
CA ILE A 38 1.07 -15.83 0.11
C ILE A 38 1.37 -14.67 1.07
N GLU A 39 2.38 -14.83 1.93
CA GLU A 39 2.83 -13.80 2.86
C GLU A 39 3.39 -12.57 2.14
N GLU A 40 4.06 -12.75 1.00
CA GLU A 40 4.56 -11.65 0.17
C GLU A 40 3.40 -10.87 -0.47
N ILE A 41 2.34 -11.56 -0.89
CA ILE A 41 1.12 -10.93 -1.41
C ILE A 41 0.50 -10.06 -0.31
N TYR A 42 0.33 -10.59 0.89
CA TYR A 42 -0.22 -9.84 2.02
C TYR A 42 0.65 -8.66 2.44
N LEU A 43 1.98 -8.83 2.44
CA LEU A 43 2.93 -7.76 2.71
C LEU A 43 2.80 -6.62 1.68
N ASN A 44 2.65 -6.96 0.40
CA ASN A 44 2.47 -5.98 -0.67
C ASN A 44 1.16 -5.21 -0.50
N GLU A 45 0.05 -5.88 -0.17
CA GLU A 45 -1.23 -5.24 0.06
C GLU A 45 -1.19 -4.31 1.30
N LEU A 46 -0.56 -4.73 2.41
CA LEU A 46 -0.33 -3.87 3.57
C LEU A 46 0.50 -2.63 3.23
N THR A 47 1.53 -2.81 2.39
CA THR A 47 2.38 -1.69 1.94
C THR A 47 1.59 -0.70 1.10
N LYS A 48 0.68 -1.17 0.23
CA LYS A 48 -0.23 -0.30 -0.54
C LYS A 48 -1.16 0.50 0.39
N ILE A 49 -1.81 -0.17 1.34
CA ILE A 49 -2.70 0.47 2.33
C ILE A 49 -1.93 1.54 3.12
N ARG A 50 -0.75 1.23 3.61
CA ARG A 50 0.13 2.19 4.27
C ARG A 50 0.38 3.45 3.43
N ASN A 51 0.73 3.27 2.16
CA ASN A 51 1.03 4.38 1.26
C ASN A 51 -0.24 5.22 0.96
N GLN A 52 -1.38 4.59 0.78
CA GLN A 52 -2.66 5.27 0.59
C GLN A 52 -3.02 6.13 1.82
N ILE A 53 -2.88 5.60 3.04
CA ILE A 53 -3.12 6.36 4.27
C ILE A 53 -2.14 7.55 4.37
N TYR A 54 -0.89 7.40 3.98
CA TYR A 54 0.08 8.49 3.96
C TYR A 54 -0.33 9.60 2.99
N ILE A 55 -0.74 9.25 1.77
CA ILE A 55 -1.19 10.22 0.76
C ILE A 55 -2.47 10.92 1.25
N LEU A 56 -3.44 10.14 1.74
CA LEU A 56 -4.69 10.68 2.27
C LEU A 56 -4.42 11.67 3.42
N SER A 57 -3.52 11.36 4.35
CA SER A 57 -3.19 12.25 5.47
C SER A 57 -2.56 13.57 5.00
N SER A 58 -1.65 13.50 4.04
CA SER A 58 -1.03 14.71 3.45
C SER A 58 -2.06 15.59 2.77
N ASN A 59 -2.98 14.99 2.02
CA ASN A 59 -4.06 15.71 1.35
C ASN A 59 -5.07 16.28 2.37
N SER A 60 -5.38 15.53 3.44
CA SER A 60 -6.27 15.97 4.53
C SER A 60 -5.75 17.22 5.22
N LEU A 61 -4.45 17.25 5.55
CA LEU A 61 -3.82 18.44 6.15
C LEU A 61 -3.93 19.65 5.23
N LYS A 62 -3.59 19.50 3.95
CA LYS A 62 -3.68 20.59 2.96
C LYS A 62 -5.12 21.09 2.81
N THR A 63 -6.10 20.18 2.75
CA THR A 63 -7.52 20.50 2.58
C THR A 63 -8.07 21.25 3.78
N VAL A 64 -7.74 20.86 5.01
CA VAL A 64 -8.17 21.54 6.23
C VAL A 64 -7.54 22.95 6.33
N ILE A 65 -6.21 23.06 6.11
CA ILE A 65 -5.51 24.34 6.13
C ILE A 65 -6.09 25.33 5.10
N ASN A 66 -6.38 24.84 3.90
CA ASN A 66 -6.89 25.68 2.80
C ASN A 66 -8.43 25.79 2.78
N LYS A 67 -9.13 25.23 3.76
CA LYS A 67 -10.61 25.22 3.87
C LYS A 67 -11.31 24.71 2.59
N GLN A 68 -10.76 23.66 1.99
CA GLN A 68 -11.28 23.07 0.75
C GLN A 68 -12.36 22.01 1.05
N ASP A 69 -13.08 21.59 0.00
CA ASP A 69 -14.06 20.49 0.10
C ASP A 69 -13.40 19.16 0.49
N LYS A 70 -13.98 18.50 1.50
CA LYS A 70 -13.49 17.25 2.08
C LYS A 70 -14.11 16.00 1.43
N THR A 71 -15.08 16.15 0.53
CA THR A 71 -15.91 15.05 0.01
C THR A 71 -15.08 13.95 -0.66
N SER A 72 -14.06 14.33 -1.45
CA SER A 72 -13.18 13.36 -2.12
C SER A 72 -12.35 12.54 -1.12
N LEU A 73 -11.85 13.18 -0.05
CA LEU A 73 -11.06 12.53 0.98
C LEU A 73 -11.90 11.54 1.81
N LEU A 74 -13.17 11.87 2.07
CA LEU A 74 -14.10 10.97 2.75
C LEU A 74 -14.38 9.71 1.91
N LYS A 75 -14.56 9.87 0.59
CA LYS A 75 -14.70 8.72 -0.33
C LYS A 75 -13.44 7.86 -0.38
N GLU A 76 -12.27 8.49 -0.47
CA GLU A 76 -10.98 7.78 -0.47
C GLU A 76 -10.77 7.00 0.84
N SER A 77 -11.09 7.61 1.98
CA SER A 77 -11.01 6.94 3.28
C SER A 77 -11.93 5.72 3.37
N THR A 78 -13.15 5.81 2.84
CA THR A 78 -14.09 4.69 2.76
C THR A 78 -13.55 3.55 1.91
N PHE A 79 -12.90 3.87 0.79
CA PHE A 79 -12.26 2.90 -0.08
C PHE A 79 -11.09 2.19 0.64
N ILE A 80 -10.21 2.94 1.30
CA ILE A 80 -9.09 2.35 2.06
C ILE A 80 -9.62 1.45 3.19
N ASN A 81 -10.67 1.88 3.89
CA ASN A 81 -11.28 1.08 4.95
C ASN A 81 -11.85 -0.25 4.41
N SER A 82 -12.43 -0.25 3.22
CA SER A 82 -12.90 -1.48 2.56
C SER A 82 -11.75 -2.42 2.23
N GLN A 83 -10.61 -1.91 1.78
CA GLN A 83 -9.41 -2.71 1.53
C GLN A 83 -8.85 -3.34 2.81
N ILE A 84 -8.76 -2.56 3.90
CA ILE A 84 -8.35 -3.06 5.22
C ILE A 84 -9.26 -4.21 5.68
N ARG A 85 -10.58 -4.03 5.55
CA ARG A 85 -11.57 -5.05 5.92
C ARG A 85 -11.42 -6.33 5.09
N ASN A 86 -11.32 -6.19 3.78
CA ASN A 86 -11.18 -7.33 2.88
C ASN A 86 -9.89 -8.12 3.15
N LEU A 87 -8.77 -7.42 3.32
CA LEU A 87 -7.49 -8.05 3.63
C LEU A 87 -7.52 -8.76 4.99
N ARG A 88 -8.20 -8.19 5.99
CA ARG A 88 -8.40 -8.84 7.29
C ARG A 88 -9.17 -10.15 7.17
N ILE A 89 -10.23 -10.19 6.37
CA ILE A 89 -11.02 -11.41 6.13
C ILE A 89 -10.13 -12.48 5.47
N GLN A 90 -9.44 -12.13 4.38
CA GLN A 90 -8.55 -13.04 3.65
C GLN A 90 -7.45 -13.62 4.55
N LEU A 91 -6.78 -12.79 5.34
CA LEU A 91 -5.77 -13.22 6.31
C LEU A 91 -6.35 -14.18 7.36
N SER A 92 -7.54 -13.87 7.89
CA SER A 92 -8.18 -14.69 8.89
C SER A 92 -8.59 -16.04 8.34
N GLU A 93 -9.11 -16.10 7.13
CA GLU A 93 -9.51 -17.35 6.46
C GLU A 93 -8.29 -18.21 6.10
N TYR A 94 -7.25 -17.62 5.54
CA TYR A 94 -6.02 -18.32 5.19
C TYR A 94 -5.38 -18.98 6.42
N HIS A 95 -5.19 -18.23 7.49
CA HIS A 95 -4.55 -18.78 8.69
C HIS A 95 -5.41 -19.77 9.48
N LYS A 96 -6.73 -19.72 9.35
CA LYS A 96 -7.61 -20.78 9.91
C LYS A 96 -7.40 -22.12 9.21
N THR A 97 -7.23 -22.09 7.88
CA THR A 97 -7.01 -23.29 7.08
C THR A 97 -5.64 -23.89 7.27
N GLU A 98 -4.60 -23.06 7.34
CA GLU A 98 -3.20 -23.52 7.41
C GLU A 98 -2.75 -23.95 8.80
N SER A 99 -3.09 -23.22 9.86
CA SER A 99 -2.55 -23.44 11.19
C SER A 99 -3.57 -23.87 12.24
N GLY A 100 -4.86 -23.91 11.90
CA GLY A 100 -5.96 -24.25 12.82
C GLY A 100 -6.17 -23.26 13.97
N ASN A 101 -5.15 -22.45 14.31
CA ASN A 101 -5.23 -21.45 15.37
C ASN A 101 -4.31 -20.24 15.05
N ILE A 102 -4.93 -19.12 14.68
CA ILE A 102 -4.26 -17.86 14.38
C ILE A 102 -3.43 -17.36 15.58
N GLU A 103 -3.91 -17.58 16.81
CA GLU A 103 -3.25 -17.11 18.02
C GLU A 103 -1.86 -17.73 18.24
N LYS A 104 -1.59 -18.87 17.63
CA LYS A 104 -0.29 -19.56 17.70
C LYS A 104 0.67 -19.16 16.59
N ASN A 105 0.23 -18.30 15.65
CA ASN A 105 1.07 -17.83 14.53
C ASN A 105 1.45 -16.37 14.74
N PRO A 106 2.69 -16.08 15.22
CA PRO A 106 3.14 -14.69 15.47
C PRO A 106 3.11 -13.81 14.23
N LEU A 107 3.40 -14.37 13.05
CA LEU A 107 3.39 -13.63 11.80
C LEU A 107 1.95 -13.23 11.42
N ALA A 108 0.98 -14.16 11.54
CA ALA A 108 -0.43 -13.88 11.31
C ALA A 108 -0.96 -12.78 12.25
N LEU A 109 -0.62 -12.88 13.54
CA LEU A 109 -0.98 -11.86 14.52
C LEU A 109 -0.38 -10.49 14.17
N ALA A 110 0.87 -10.44 13.72
CA ALA A 110 1.51 -9.20 13.33
C ALA A 110 0.87 -8.58 12.09
N PHE A 111 0.47 -9.35 11.09
CA PHE A 111 -0.33 -8.88 9.96
C PHE A 111 -1.64 -8.25 10.42
N LEU A 112 -2.39 -8.95 11.28
CA LEU A 112 -3.67 -8.46 11.82
C LEU A 112 -3.50 -7.21 12.68
N ASN A 113 -2.45 -7.15 13.51
CA ASN A 113 -2.13 -5.98 14.32
C ASN A 113 -1.77 -4.78 13.45
N THR A 114 -1.00 -4.98 12.38
CA THR A 114 -0.71 -3.91 11.41
C THR A 114 -2.00 -3.33 10.82
N LEU A 115 -2.93 -4.19 10.39
CA LEU A 115 -4.24 -3.76 9.88
C LEU A 115 -5.07 -3.03 10.94
N ASN A 116 -5.02 -3.48 12.21
CA ASN A 116 -5.70 -2.79 13.30
C ASN A 116 -5.17 -1.38 13.50
N TYR A 117 -3.84 -1.21 13.54
CA TYR A 117 -3.22 0.11 13.68
C TYR A 117 -3.55 1.04 12.49
N TYR A 118 -3.54 0.52 11.26
CA TYR A 118 -3.92 1.32 10.09
C TYR A 118 -5.40 1.67 10.08
N SER A 119 -6.27 0.77 10.53
CA SER A 119 -7.70 1.07 10.72
C SER A 119 -7.91 2.16 11.76
N MET A 120 -7.21 2.09 12.89
CA MET A 120 -7.25 3.13 13.94
C MET A 120 -6.74 4.48 13.40
N SER A 121 -5.61 4.48 12.69
CA SER A 121 -5.05 5.70 12.11
C SER A 121 -6.04 6.34 11.12
N LEU A 122 -6.69 5.54 10.27
CA LEU A 122 -7.70 6.03 9.34
C LEU A 122 -8.91 6.62 10.09
N SER A 123 -9.36 5.99 11.16
CA SER A 123 -10.47 6.49 12.00
C SER A 123 -10.14 7.84 12.64
N TYR A 124 -8.93 8.01 13.16
CA TYR A 124 -8.48 9.29 13.72
C TYR A 124 -8.32 10.37 12.65
N LEU A 125 -7.88 10.00 11.45
CA LEU A 125 -7.83 10.94 10.34
C LEU A 125 -9.23 11.41 9.92
N LEU A 126 -10.22 10.52 9.96
CA LEU A 126 -11.63 10.87 9.74
C LEU A 126 -12.18 11.78 10.83
N CYS A 127 -11.83 11.55 12.11
CA CYS A 127 -12.17 12.48 13.19
C CYS A 127 -11.57 13.86 12.94
N PHE A 128 -10.31 13.95 12.55
CA PHE A 128 -9.64 15.20 12.16
C PHE A 128 -10.37 15.93 11.04
N LEU A 129 -10.81 15.22 10.00
CA LEU A 129 -11.53 15.81 8.88
C LEU A 129 -12.94 16.32 9.24
N ASN A 130 -13.59 15.71 10.24
CA ASN A 130 -14.99 15.98 10.58
C ASN A 130 -15.18 16.90 11.79
N THR A 131 -14.13 17.25 12.52
CA THR A 131 -14.22 18.17 13.65
C THR A 131 -13.99 19.62 13.22
N ASP A 132 -14.64 20.56 13.92
CA ASP A 132 -14.42 22.00 13.80
C ASP A 132 -13.71 22.57 15.05
N SER A 133 -13.36 21.72 16.01
CA SER A 133 -12.67 22.10 17.25
C SER A 133 -11.17 21.92 17.13
N SER A 134 -10.39 22.99 17.23
CA SER A 134 -8.92 22.94 17.19
C SER A 134 -8.30 21.98 18.23
N SER A 135 -8.94 21.83 19.40
CA SER A 135 -8.49 20.90 20.43
C SER A 135 -8.67 19.45 19.99
N GLU A 136 -9.81 19.13 19.34
CA GLU A 136 -10.11 17.80 18.84
C GLU A 136 -9.29 17.48 17.57
N GLU A 137 -9.04 18.47 16.70
CA GLU A 137 -8.12 18.33 15.56
C GLU A 137 -6.74 17.87 16.03
N ASN A 138 -6.17 18.55 17.03
CA ASN A 138 -4.85 18.21 17.57
C ASN A 138 -4.82 16.82 18.19
N LYS A 139 -5.82 16.44 19.00
CA LYS A 139 -5.92 15.10 19.59
C LYS A 139 -6.04 14.03 18.51
N SER A 140 -6.84 14.26 17.50
CA SER A 140 -7.05 13.34 16.38
C SER A 140 -5.77 13.14 15.58
N LEU A 141 -5.03 14.22 15.28
CA LEU A 141 -3.73 14.13 14.61
C LEU A 141 -2.69 13.39 15.44
N GLN A 142 -2.58 13.66 16.75
CA GLN A 142 -1.67 12.93 17.63
C GLN A 142 -1.99 11.43 17.63
N SER A 143 -3.25 11.07 17.77
CA SER A 143 -3.72 9.68 17.77
C SER A 143 -3.50 9.00 16.40
N TYR A 144 -3.69 9.74 15.30
CA TYR A 144 -3.37 9.30 13.96
C TYR A 144 -1.88 8.94 13.83
N TYR A 145 -0.98 9.87 14.20
CA TYR A 145 0.46 9.63 14.07
C TYR A 145 0.94 8.49 14.97
N PHE A 146 0.44 8.39 16.18
CA PHE A 146 0.78 7.28 17.09
C PHE A 146 0.35 5.93 16.51
N SER A 147 -0.91 5.82 16.08
CA SER A 147 -1.43 4.58 15.49
C SER A 147 -0.69 4.21 14.19
N LYS A 148 -0.43 5.20 13.34
CA LYS A 148 0.32 4.99 12.10
C LYS A 148 1.75 4.52 12.39
N ALA A 149 2.46 5.14 13.32
CA ALA A 149 3.82 4.74 13.69
C ALA A 149 3.85 3.31 14.24
N SER A 150 2.89 2.93 15.08
CA SER A 150 2.76 1.56 15.59
C SER A 150 2.53 0.54 14.46
N GLY A 151 1.67 0.90 13.50
CA GLY A 151 1.44 0.09 12.30
C GLY A 151 2.70 -0.05 11.44
N ASP A 152 3.44 1.04 11.23
CA ASP A 152 4.69 1.05 10.46
C ASP A 152 5.78 0.19 11.13
N GLN A 153 5.91 0.25 12.46
CA GLN A 153 6.86 -0.60 13.22
C GLN A 153 6.49 -2.08 13.12
N THR A 154 5.20 -2.41 13.26
CA THR A 154 4.74 -3.81 13.12
C THR A 154 4.95 -4.31 11.68
N LEU A 155 4.69 -3.47 10.67
CA LEU A 155 4.95 -3.80 9.26
C LEU A 155 6.43 -4.05 8.99
N LEU A 156 7.34 -3.25 9.57
CA LEU A 156 8.77 -3.47 9.46
C LEU A 156 9.21 -4.82 10.07
N TRP A 157 8.63 -5.18 11.22
CA TRP A 157 8.87 -6.49 11.81
C TRP A 157 8.37 -7.61 10.89
N VAL A 158 7.12 -7.53 10.38
CA VAL A 158 6.57 -8.49 9.39
C VAL A 158 7.53 -8.65 8.21
N LYS A 159 8.00 -7.54 7.65
CA LYS A 159 8.93 -7.51 6.52
C LYS A 159 10.26 -8.22 6.82
N SER A 160 10.73 -8.17 8.06
CA SER A 160 11.96 -8.84 8.49
C SER A 160 11.80 -10.35 8.63
N GLN A 161 10.57 -10.86 8.79
CA GLN A 161 10.27 -12.29 8.93
C GLN A 161 10.04 -12.98 7.58
N ILE A 162 9.73 -12.23 6.53
CA ILE A 162 9.50 -12.72 5.17
C ILE A 162 10.81 -12.56 4.39
N LYS A 163 11.58 -13.65 4.30
CA LYS A 163 12.85 -13.72 3.55
C LYS A 163 12.69 -14.57 2.32
#